data_f54bbf29af910ada63c14cb0460ca28e
#
_entry.id   f54bbf29af910ada63c14cb0460ca28e
#
_cell.length_a   1.000
_cell.length_b   1.000
_cell.length_c   1.000
_cell.angle_alpha   90.00
_cell.angle_beta   90.00
_cell.angle_gamma   90.00
#
_symmetry.space_group_name_H-M   'P 1'
#
loop_
_entity.id
_entity.type
_entity.pdbx_description
1 polymer ?
#
loop_
_entity_poly.entity_id
_entity_poly.type
_entity_poly.pdbx_seq_one_letter_code
_entity_poly.pdbx_strand_id
1 'polypeptide(L)'
;VRPNDKSKYKPNTDVVNGLLARTYLLTGQWDEAAKAALEAAKGYTLMTDAKNYMGFNDISNTEWIWGHPQSVSQSDASYNFYYLDVVEPDSYNSFMADPHFKDTFTEGDIRLELFQWMREGYLGYRKFRIRSDQTGDIVIMRSAEMYLIAAEALARKGQLGEAVKPLNTLRNARGLADYDLTGKKQEQVIDEILMERRRELWGEGFGITDVLRTQRPVVRVALTEDEAAKEYDCWQQNGTYKKYHPDIHKLYEKVTIQMNDTHPTVA
;
A
#
# COMPACT_ATOMS: atom_id res chain seq x y z
N VAL A 1 3.15 -28.73 -8.83
CA VAL A 1 3.39 -27.29 -9.04
C VAL A 1 4.24 -27.17 -10.29
N ARG A 2 3.84 -26.32 -11.22
CA ARG A 2 4.62 -26.09 -12.44
C ARG A 2 5.93 -25.38 -12.09
N PRO A 3 7.05 -25.69 -12.80
CA PRO A 3 8.23 -24.87 -12.72
C PRO A 3 7.90 -23.40 -12.97
N ASN A 4 8.66 -22.50 -12.36
CA ASN A 4 8.44 -21.09 -12.54
C ASN A 4 8.84 -20.66 -13.96
N ASP A 5 7.85 -20.47 -14.82
CA ASP A 5 8.02 -19.92 -16.16
C ASP A 5 7.92 -18.37 -16.19
N LYS A 6 7.85 -17.74 -14.98
CA LYS A 6 7.63 -16.30 -14.80
C LYS A 6 6.32 -15.78 -15.40
N SER A 7 5.39 -16.66 -15.70
CA SER A 7 4.04 -16.31 -16.15
C SER A 7 3.26 -15.70 -14.97
N LYS A 8 2.97 -14.41 -15.03
CA LYS A 8 2.35 -13.66 -13.92
C LYS A 8 0.82 -13.86 -13.82
N TYR A 9 0.20 -14.53 -14.78
CA TYR A 9 -1.26 -14.78 -14.79
C TYR A 9 -1.62 -16.24 -14.46
N LYS A 10 -0.64 -17.06 -14.14
CA LYS A 10 -0.85 -18.47 -13.77
C LYS A 10 -0.15 -18.80 -12.46
N PRO A 11 -0.79 -19.57 -11.57
CA PRO A 11 -0.11 -20.06 -10.38
C PRO A 11 1.14 -20.86 -10.74
N ASN A 12 2.26 -20.47 -10.20
CA ASN A 12 3.56 -21.13 -10.31
C ASN A 12 4.19 -21.29 -8.92
N THR A 13 5.44 -21.71 -8.82
CA THR A 13 6.12 -21.93 -7.55
C THR A 13 6.24 -20.62 -6.73
N ASP A 14 6.48 -19.48 -7.38
CA ASP A 14 6.62 -18.21 -6.67
C ASP A 14 5.27 -17.77 -6.07
N VAL A 15 4.17 -17.94 -6.82
CA VAL A 15 2.82 -17.68 -6.31
C VAL A 15 2.49 -18.57 -5.11
N VAL A 16 2.84 -19.87 -5.17
CA VAL A 16 2.64 -20.80 -4.04
C VAL A 16 3.44 -20.36 -2.83
N ASN A 17 4.72 -20.00 -3.00
CA ASN A 17 5.54 -19.50 -1.92
C ASN A 17 4.95 -18.22 -1.31
N GLY A 18 4.45 -17.29 -2.12
CA GLY A 18 3.81 -16.08 -1.63
C GLY A 18 2.51 -16.34 -0.85
N LEU A 19 1.68 -17.29 -1.31
CA LEU A 19 0.49 -17.71 -0.57
C LEU A 19 0.85 -18.40 0.75
N LEU A 20 1.88 -19.23 0.77
CA LEU A 20 2.43 -19.80 2.00
C LEU A 20 2.94 -18.72 2.94
N ALA A 21 3.67 -17.72 2.43
CA ALA A 21 4.16 -16.61 3.23
C ALA A 21 3.03 -15.85 3.93
N ARG A 22 1.95 -15.53 3.19
CA ARG A 22 0.73 -14.91 3.77
C ARG A 22 0.11 -15.79 4.86
N THR A 23 -0.02 -17.09 4.59
CA THR A 23 -0.61 -18.04 5.55
C THR A 23 0.25 -18.15 6.81
N TYR A 24 1.55 -18.33 6.67
CA TYR A 24 2.47 -18.41 7.80
C TYR A 24 2.52 -17.12 8.63
N LEU A 25 2.44 -15.95 7.99
CA LEU A 25 2.34 -14.67 8.69
C LEU A 25 1.07 -14.61 9.56
N LEU A 26 -0.07 -15.05 9.02
CA LEU A 26 -1.36 -15.07 9.74
C LEU A 26 -1.36 -16.06 10.91
N THR A 27 -0.65 -17.17 10.78
CA THR A 27 -0.60 -18.24 11.79
C THR A 27 0.57 -18.14 12.75
N GLY A 28 1.41 -17.08 12.62
CA GLY A 28 2.54 -16.85 13.53
C GLY A 28 3.74 -17.76 13.30
N GLN A 29 3.82 -18.42 12.17
CA GLN A 29 4.95 -19.28 11.78
C GLN A 29 6.04 -18.42 11.13
N TRP A 30 6.77 -17.67 11.98
CA TRP A 30 7.62 -16.57 11.52
C TRP A 30 8.80 -17.00 10.63
N ASP A 31 9.46 -18.12 10.93
CA ASP A 31 10.57 -18.63 10.12
C ASP A 31 10.12 -19.02 8.72
N GLU A 32 9.03 -19.77 8.67
CA GLU A 32 8.44 -20.22 7.43
C GLU A 32 7.90 -19.05 6.61
N ALA A 33 7.31 -18.05 7.28
CA ALA A 33 6.83 -16.84 6.63
C ALA A 33 7.96 -16.07 5.95
N ALA A 34 9.07 -15.81 6.69
CA ALA A 34 10.21 -15.08 6.14
C ALA A 34 10.87 -15.84 4.98
N LYS A 35 11.06 -17.16 5.15
CA LYS A 35 11.67 -18.00 4.11
C LYS A 35 10.81 -18.05 2.85
N ALA A 36 9.53 -18.32 2.97
CA ALA A 36 8.63 -18.42 1.83
C ALA A 36 8.50 -17.07 1.12
N ALA A 37 8.42 -15.97 1.84
CA ALA A 37 8.35 -14.63 1.28
C ALA A 37 9.59 -14.27 0.46
N LEU A 38 10.79 -14.50 1.00
CA LEU A 38 12.03 -14.22 0.27
C LEU A 38 12.21 -15.12 -0.95
N GLU A 39 11.77 -16.38 -0.89
CA GLU A 39 11.76 -17.25 -2.07
C GLU A 39 10.80 -16.73 -3.13
N ALA A 40 9.59 -16.29 -2.75
CA ALA A 40 8.61 -15.74 -3.68
C ALA A 40 9.09 -14.46 -4.38
N ALA A 41 9.87 -13.62 -3.68
CA ALA A 41 10.38 -12.35 -4.20
C ALA A 41 11.53 -12.50 -5.21
N LYS A 42 12.18 -13.66 -5.27
CA LYS A 42 13.36 -13.87 -6.12
C LYS A 42 13.08 -13.61 -7.60
N GLY A 43 13.88 -12.73 -8.20
CA GLY A 43 13.82 -12.40 -9.62
C GLY A 43 12.69 -11.44 -10.00
N TYR A 44 12.08 -10.77 -9.01
CA TYR A 44 11.15 -9.66 -9.22
C TYR A 44 11.79 -8.37 -8.69
N THR A 45 11.98 -7.42 -9.59
CA THR A 45 12.71 -6.17 -9.29
C THR A 45 11.76 -5.11 -8.76
N LEU A 46 12.13 -4.48 -7.64
CA LEU A 46 11.39 -3.39 -7.06
C LEU A 46 11.41 -2.15 -7.97
N MET A 47 10.30 -1.45 -8.05
CA MET A 47 10.20 -0.17 -8.74
C MET A 47 11.01 0.89 -8.00
N THR A 48 11.70 1.75 -8.76
CA THR A 48 12.54 2.84 -8.23
C THR A 48 12.15 4.20 -8.78
N ASP A 49 11.06 4.29 -9.52
CA ASP A 49 10.55 5.52 -10.12
C ASP A 49 9.05 5.65 -9.83
N ALA A 50 8.63 6.82 -9.36
CA ALA A 50 7.22 7.14 -9.10
C ALA A 50 6.32 6.88 -10.31
N LYS A 51 6.83 7.08 -11.52
CA LYS A 51 6.08 6.82 -12.77
C LYS A 51 5.62 5.37 -12.91
N ASN A 52 6.37 4.43 -12.35
CA ASN A 52 6.01 3.01 -12.38
C ASN A 52 4.87 2.67 -11.42
N TYR A 53 4.57 3.57 -10.47
CA TYR A 53 3.41 3.48 -9.60
C TYR A 53 2.15 4.12 -10.20
N MET A 54 2.35 5.10 -11.11
CA MET A 54 1.21 5.79 -11.70
C MET A 54 0.50 4.85 -12.68
N GLY A 55 -0.76 4.58 -12.37
CA GLY A 55 -1.58 3.66 -13.14
C GLY A 55 -1.65 2.27 -12.54
N PHE A 56 -0.53 1.67 -12.17
CA PHE A 56 -0.43 0.36 -11.51
C PHE A 56 -1.41 -0.70 -12.09
N ASN A 57 -1.49 -0.75 -13.42
CA ASN A 57 -2.54 -1.40 -14.19
C ASN A 57 -2.00 -2.32 -15.29
N ASP A 58 -0.71 -2.67 -15.24
CA ASP A 58 -0.05 -3.49 -16.25
C ASP A 58 0.68 -4.67 -15.60
N ILE A 59 0.30 -5.87 -15.98
CA ILE A 59 0.88 -7.12 -15.50
C ILE A 59 2.38 -7.27 -15.86
N SER A 60 2.89 -6.49 -16.81
CA SER A 60 4.33 -6.46 -17.15
C SER A 60 5.19 -5.84 -16.05
N ASN A 61 4.60 -5.12 -15.08
CA ASN A 61 5.30 -4.48 -13.96
C ASN A 61 6.29 -5.44 -13.28
N THR A 62 7.52 -4.99 -13.08
CA THR A 62 8.64 -5.83 -12.62
C THR A 62 8.49 -6.41 -11.22
N GLU A 63 7.67 -5.77 -10.37
CA GLU A 63 7.37 -6.26 -9.02
C GLU A 63 6.29 -7.34 -8.98
N TRP A 64 5.44 -7.44 -9.99
CA TRP A 64 4.29 -8.32 -9.93
C TRP A 64 4.70 -9.79 -10.06
N ILE A 65 4.36 -10.58 -9.05
CA ILE A 65 4.50 -12.03 -9.01
C ILE A 65 3.28 -12.68 -9.61
N TRP A 66 2.09 -12.15 -9.28
CA TRP A 66 0.81 -12.65 -9.75
C TRP A 66 -0.17 -11.50 -9.97
N GLY A 67 -0.88 -11.55 -11.08
CA GLY A 67 -1.91 -10.60 -11.45
C GLY A 67 -2.98 -11.25 -12.32
N HIS A 68 -4.07 -10.52 -12.52
CA HIS A 68 -5.14 -10.91 -13.41
C HIS A 68 -5.17 -9.94 -14.60
N PRO A 69 -4.80 -10.39 -15.81
CA PRO A 69 -4.88 -9.55 -16.99
C PRO A 69 -6.34 -9.25 -17.34
N GLN A 70 -6.60 -8.01 -17.73
CA GLN A 70 -7.93 -7.56 -18.16
C GLN A 70 -7.93 -7.26 -19.66
N SER A 71 -9.07 -7.48 -20.29
CA SER A 71 -9.28 -7.17 -21.70
C SER A 71 -10.63 -6.52 -21.94
N VAL A 72 -10.77 -5.77 -23.02
CA VAL A 72 -12.00 -5.08 -23.41
C VAL A 72 -13.21 -6.02 -23.64
N SER A 73 -12.95 -7.31 -23.84
CA SER A 73 -14.01 -8.29 -23.99
C SER A 73 -14.64 -8.73 -22.66
N GLN A 74 -14.08 -8.33 -21.53
CA GLN A 74 -14.62 -8.58 -20.21
C GLN A 74 -15.57 -7.46 -19.83
N SER A 75 -16.84 -7.76 -19.57
CA SER A 75 -17.88 -6.75 -19.33
C SER A 75 -17.61 -5.82 -18.16
N ASP A 76 -16.87 -6.29 -17.14
CA ASP A 76 -16.61 -5.55 -15.91
C ASP A 76 -15.13 -5.13 -15.76
N ALA A 77 -14.36 -5.17 -16.83
CA ALA A 77 -12.91 -4.94 -16.78
C ALA A 77 -12.51 -3.56 -16.21
N SER A 78 -13.32 -2.53 -16.48
CA SER A 78 -13.06 -1.17 -16.01
C SER A 78 -13.49 -0.92 -14.56
N TYR A 79 -14.47 -1.65 -14.02
CA TYR A 79 -15.05 -1.37 -12.69
C TYR A 79 -14.03 -1.43 -11.55
N ASN A 80 -13.04 -2.29 -11.66
CA ASN A 80 -12.02 -2.45 -10.63
C ASN A 80 -11.23 -1.16 -10.35
N PHE A 81 -11.12 -0.28 -11.33
CA PHE A 81 -10.36 0.96 -11.24
C PHE A 81 -11.23 2.20 -11.06
N TYR A 82 -12.50 2.19 -11.44
CA TYR A 82 -13.38 3.37 -11.34
C TYR A 82 -13.49 3.95 -9.94
N TYR A 83 -13.39 3.12 -8.91
CA TYR A 83 -13.42 3.59 -7.52
C TYR A 83 -12.10 4.18 -7.06
N LEU A 84 -10.98 3.65 -7.55
CA LEU A 84 -9.63 3.99 -7.13
C LEU A 84 -8.97 5.03 -8.03
N ASP A 85 -9.40 5.12 -9.31
CA ASP A 85 -8.88 6.12 -10.24
C ASP A 85 -9.41 7.50 -9.86
N VAL A 86 -8.50 8.39 -9.52
CA VAL A 86 -8.81 9.77 -9.11
C VAL A 86 -8.52 10.78 -10.22
N VAL A 87 -8.07 10.31 -11.37
CA VAL A 87 -7.64 11.15 -12.50
C VAL A 87 -8.64 11.14 -13.63
N GLU A 88 -9.25 9.97 -13.91
CA GLU A 88 -10.22 9.83 -14.98
C GLU A 88 -11.51 10.62 -14.63
N PRO A 89 -11.93 11.57 -15.49
CA PRO A 89 -13.12 12.40 -15.22
C PRO A 89 -14.41 11.60 -15.01
N ASP A 90 -14.53 10.47 -15.69
CA ASP A 90 -15.70 9.60 -15.64
C ASP A 90 -15.64 8.57 -14.51
N SER A 91 -14.54 8.53 -13.74
CA SER A 91 -14.41 7.65 -12.59
C SER A 91 -15.33 8.09 -11.45
N TYR A 92 -15.66 7.17 -10.55
CA TYR A 92 -16.51 7.49 -9.39
C TYR A 92 -15.85 8.44 -8.38
N ASN A 93 -14.54 8.63 -8.42
CA ASN A 93 -13.78 9.47 -7.49
C ASN A 93 -14.16 9.22 -6.02
N SER A 94 -14.34 7.94 -5.65
CA SER A 94 -14.93 7.56 -4.36
C SER A 94 -13.91 7.48 -3.23
N PHE A 95 -12.62 7.28 -3.57
CA PHE A 95 -11.57 7.09 -2.58
C PHE A 95 -10.57 8.24 -2.64
N MET A 96 -10.64 9.12 -1.65
CA MET A 96 -9.63 10.14 -1.43
C MET A 96 -8.60 9.67 -0.39
N ALA A 97 -7.39 10.18 -0.51
CA ALA A 97 -6.37 9.97 0.50
C ALA A 97 -6.63 10.86 1.72
N ASP A 98 -6.29 10.36 2.89
CA ASP A 98 -6.25 11.14 4.11
C ASP A 98 -4.97 12.00 4.12
N PRO A 99 -5.04 13.33 4.32
CA PRO A 99 -3.86 14.19 4.43
C PRO A 99 -2.86 13.70 5.49
N HIS A 100 -3.32 13.24 6.66
CA HIS A 100 -2.43 12.66 7.67
C HIS A 100 -1.76 11.37 7.22
N PHE A 101 -2.34 10.66 6.26
CA PHE A 101 -1.64 9.54 5.63
C PHE A 101 -0.47 10.05 4.78
N LYS A 102 -0.64 11.13 4.03
CA LYS A 102 0.44 11.79 3.29
C LYS A 102 1.58 12.20 4.23
N ASP A 103 1.26 12.71 5.43
CA ASP A 103 2.24 13.14 6.43
C ASP A 103 3.06 11.98 7.02
N THR A 104 2.66 10.73 6.79
CA THR A 104 3.46 9.55 7.18
C THR A 104 4.66 9.30 6.28
N PHE A 105 4.71 9.91 5.10
CA PHE A 105 5.81 9.79 4.15
C PHE A 105 6.90 10.82 4.47
N THR A 106 8.15 10.43 4.31
CA THR A 106 9.31 11.30 4.52
C THR A 106 9.77 11.95 3.22
N GLU A 107 10.41 13.09 3.32
CA GLU A 107 11.05 13.76 2.19
C GLU A 107 12.02 12.79 1.46
N GLY A 108 12.00 12.83 0.15
CA GLY A 108 12.77 11.90 -0.72
C GLY A 108 12.02 10.62 -1.08
N ASP A 109 10.88 10.32 -0.45
CA ASP A 109 10.06 9.18 -0.83
C ASP A 109 9.40 9.42 -2.20
N ILE A 110 9.74 8.59 -3.17
CA ILE A 110 9.20 8.71 -4.54
C ILE A 110 7.67 8.62 -4.59
N ARG A 111 7.05 7.98 -3.61
CA ARG A 111 5.58 7.83 -3.52
C ARG A 111 4.87 9.13 -3.16
N LEU A 112 5.57 10.16 -2.63
CA LEU A 112 5.01 11.49 -2.42
C LEU A 112 4.52 12.13 -3.72
N GLU A 113 5.15 11.82 -4.85
CA GLU A 113 4.74 12.32 -6.16
C GLU A 113 3.35 11.83 -6.60
N LEU A 114 2.81 10.80 -5.96
CA LEU A 114 1.49 10.26 -6.26
C LEU A 114 0.35 11.08 -5.65
N PHE A 115 0.64 11.90 -4.63
CA PHE A 115 -0.36 12.77 -4.01
C PHE A 115 -0.60 14.01 -4.86
N GLN A 116 -1.86 14.34 -5.07
CA GLN A 116 -2.28 15.56 -5.75
C GLN A 116 -3.66 15.98 -5.29
N TRP A 117 -3.84 17.27 -4.99
CA TRP A 117 -5.17 17.84 -4.85
C TRP A 117 -5.87 17.84 -6.21
N MET A 118 -6.93 17.07 -6.35
CA MET A 118 -7.69 16.93 -7.59
C MET A 118 -8.79 17.99 -7.68
N ARG A 119 -9.39 18.30 -6.57
CA ARG A 119 -10.42 19.33 -6.38
C ARG A 119 -10.52 19.67 -4.89
N GLU A 120 -11.34 20.67 -4.56
CA GLU A 120 -11.57 21.09 -3.17
C GLU A 120 -11.95 19.94 -2.25
N GLY A 121 -11.20 19.78 -1.16
CA GLY A 121 -11.39 18.70 -0.19
C GLY A 121 -11.10 17.30 -0.71
N TYR A 122 -10.47 17.16 -1.89
CA TYR A 122 -10.22 15.87 -2.49
C TYR A 122 -8.74 15.68 -2.79
N LEU A 123 -8.03 15.09 -1.85
CA LEU A 123 -6.65 14.66 -2.03
C LEU A 123 -6.63 13.32 -2.76
N GLY A 124 -6.15 13.30 -3.99
CA GLY A 124 -5.99 12.08 -4.76
C GLY A 124 -4.66 11.39 -4.49
N TYR A 125 -4.65 10.06 -4.50
CA TYR A 125 -3.45 9.23 -4.55
C TYR A 125 -3.46 8.47 -5.88
N ARG A 126 -2.63 8.90 -6.83
CA ARG A 126 -2.69 8.54 -8.26
C ARG A 126 -2.07 7.19 -8.59
N LYS A 127 -2.07 6.26 -7.65
CA LYS A 127 -1.52 4.92 -7.84
C LYS A 127 -2.30 4.12 -8.87
N PHE A 128 -3.62 4.17 -8.84
CA PHE A 128 -4.47 3.39 -9.74
C PHE A 128 -5.08 4.27 -10.82
N ARG A 129 -5.02 3.80 -12.07
CA ARG A 129 -5.64 4.44 -13.23
C ARG A 129 -6.19 3.41 -14.20
N ILE A 130 -7.28 3.78 -14.87
CA ILE A 130 -7.79 3.06 -16.03
C ILE A 130 -6.84 3.28 -17.21
N ARG A 131 -6.58 2.26 -18.01
CA ARG A 131 -5.90 2.40 -19.30
C ARG A 131 -6.80 3.06 -20.33
N SER A 132 -6.22 3.53 -21.44
CA SER A 132 -6.97 4.17 -22.55
C SER A 132 -8.02 3.26 -23.18
N ASP A 133 -7.89 1.94 -23.05
CA ASP A 133 -8.86 0.95 -23.51
C ASP A 133 -9.97 0.65 -22.48
N GLN A 134 -10.07 1.47 -21.42
CA GLN A 134 -11.02 1.33 -20.31
C GLN A 134 -10.83 0.06 -19.49
N THR A 135 -9.64 -0.52 -19.49
CA THR A 135 -9.28 -1.69 -18.67
C THR A 135 -8.12 -1.38 -17.73
N GLY A 136 -7.73 -2.35 -16.93
CA GLY A 136 -6.54 -2.31 -16.09
C GLY A 136 -6.31 -3.66 -15.45
N ASP A 137 -5.09 -4.19 -15.55
CA ASP A 137 -4.74 -5.46 -14.94
C ASP A 137 -4.75 -5.33 -13.42
N ILE A 138 -5.13 -6.40 -12.74
CA ILE A 138 -5.29 -6.40 -11.27
C ILE A 138 -4.09 -7.09 -10.65
N VAL A 139 -3.38 -6.37 -9.76
CA VAL A 139 -2.34 -6.96 -8.94
C VAL A 139 -2.95 -7.88 -7.88
N ILE A 140 -2.39 -9.07 -7.72
CA ILE A 140 -2.78 -10.02 -6.67
C ILE A 140 -1.62 -10.24 -5.70
N MET A 141 -0.39 -10.21 -6.20
CA MET A 141 0.82 -10.43 -5.39
C MET A 141 2.01 -9.75 -6.04
N ARG A 142 2.87 -9.13 -5.23
CA ARG A 142 4.10 -8.50 -5.70
C ARG A 142 5.24 -8.58 -4.69
N SER A 143 6.46 -8.42 -5.17
CA SER A 143 7.67 -8.61 -4.37
C SER A 143 7.79 -7.67 -3.18
N ALA A 144 7.32 -6.43 -3.28
CA ALA A 144 7.34 -5.49 -2.15
C ALA A 144 6.55 -6.01 -0.93
N GLU A 145 5.37 -6.63 -1.17
CA GLU A 145 4.63 -7.30 -0.09
C GLU A 145 5.46 -8.41 0.56
N MET A 146 6.18 -9.19 -0.24
CA MET A 146 7.00 -10.30 0.25
C MET A 146 8.16 -9.79 1.13
N TYR A 147 8.83 -8.71 0.74
CA TYR A 147 9.85 -8.08 1.58
C TYR A 147 9.28 -7.62 2.92
N LEU A 148 8.06 -7.07 2.93
CA LEU A 148 7.40 -6.63 4.16
C LEU A 148 6.95 -7.80 5.04
N ILE A 149 6.49 -8.91 4.46
CA ILE A 149 6.21 -10.14 5.22
C ILE A 149 7.48 -10.66 5.88
N ALA A 150 8.59 -10.73 5.13
CA ALA A 150 9.86 -11.20 5.67
C ALA A 150 10.38 -10.29 6.81
N ALA A 151 10.30 -8.96 6.60
CA ALA A 151 10.71 -7.99 7.62
C ALA A 151 9.88 -8.17 8.92
N GLU A 152 8.56 -8.24 8.79
CA GLU A 152 7.67 -8.38 9.95
C GLU A 152 7.93 -9.71 10.69
N ALA A 153 8.01 -10.81 9.97
CA ALA A 153 8.23 -12.13 10.55
C ALA A 153 9.54 -12.18 11.34
N LEU A 154 10.64 -11.68 10.77
CA LEU A 154 11.93 -11.60 11.43
C LEU A 154 11.92 -10.67 12.65
N ALA A 155 11.22 -9.53 12.55
CA ALA A 155 11.06 -8.60 13.67
C ALA A 155 10.29 -9.24 14.84
N ARG A 156 9.20 -9.96 14.55
CA ARG A 156 8.41 -10.67 15.57
C ARG A 156 9.19 -11.79 16.26
N LYS A 157 10.20 -12.35 15.59
CA LYS A 157 11.17 -13.28 16.20
C LYS A 157 12.21 -12.59 17.07
N GLY A 158 12.28 -11.28 17.13
CA GLY A 158 13.34 -10.53 17.79
C GLY A 158 14.65 -10.43 17.00
N GLN A 159 14.68 -10.87 15.75
CA GLN A 159 15.84 -10.82 14.86
C GLN A 159 15.90 -9.46 14.14
N LEU A 160 16.01 -8.37 14.91
CA LEU A 160 15.83 -7.01 14.39
C LEU A 160 16.86 -6.63 13.31
N GLY A 161 18.14 -7.07 13.48
CA GLY A 161 19.18 -6.84 12.48
C GLY A 161 18.91 -7.55 11.16
N GLU A 162 18.26 -8.72 11.19
CA GLU A 162 17.85 -9.43 9.97
C GLU A 162 16.55 -8.83 9.39
N ALA A 163 15.64 -8.38 10.24
CA ALA A 163 14.37 -7.79 9.85
C ALA A 163 14.52 -6.52 9.01
N VAL A 164 15.50 -5.68 9.35
CA VAL A 164 15.73 -4.44 8.60
C VAL A 164 16.35 -4.64 7.22
N LYS A 165 16.94 -5.79 6.93
CA LYS A 165 17.51 -6.05 5.59
C LYS A 165 16.44 -6.01 4.50
N PRO A 166 15.38 -6.83 4.54
CA PRO A 166 14.29 -6.73 3.58
C PRO A 166 13.53 -5.40 3.66
N LEU A 167 13.39 -4.79 4.85
CA LEU A 167 12.80 -3.46 4.99
C LEU A 167 13.64 -2.41 4.23
N ASN A 168 14.94 -2.40 4.41
CA ASN A 168 15.85 -1.46 3.76
C ASN A 168 15.93 -1.70 2.25
N THR A 169 15.85 -2.95 1.80
CA THR A 169 15.73 -3.24 0.36
C THR A 169 14.54 -2.51 -0.26
N LEU A 170 13.39 -2.52 0.40
CA LEU A 170 12.22 -1.78 -0.06
C LEU A 170 12.42 -0.26 0.10
N ARG A 171 12.84 0.21 1.28
CA ARG A 171 13.05 1.64 1.55
C ARG A 171 13.99 2.29 0.53
N ASN A 172 15.12 1.65 0.25
CA ASN A 172 16.10 2.16 -0.73
C ASN A 172 15.50 2.24 -2.13
N ALA A 173 14.69 1.26 -2.52
CA ALA A 173 13.97 1.31 -3.79
C ALA A 173 12.92 2.45 -3.85
N ARG A 174 12.49 2.97 -2.70
CA ARG A 174 11.58 4.12 -2.58
C ARG A 174 12.30 5.45 -2.36
N GLY A 175 13.64 5.48 -2.52
CA GLY A 175 14.46 6.68 -2.36
C GLY A 175 14.81 7.03 -0.91
N LEU A 176 14.51 6.15 0.03
CA LEU A 176 14.73 6.37 1.45
C LEU A 176 16.04 5.73 1.93
N ALA A 177 16.68 6.34 2.93
CA ALA A 177 17.81 5.77 3.62
C ALA A 177 17.41 4.52 4.44
N ASP A 178 18.43 3.76 4.85
CA ASP A 178 18.26 2.63 5.77
C ASP A 178 17.56 3.07 7.07
N TYR A 179 16.73 2.18 7.59
CA TYR A 179 16.07 2.38 8.87
C TYR A 179 17.10 2.29 10.01
N ASP A 180 17.16 3.35 10.82
CA ASP A 180 18.06 3.39 11.98
C ASP A 180 17.48 2.56 13.13
N LEU A 181 18.19 1.48 13.46
CA LEU A 181 17.87 0.60 14.59
C LEU A 181 18.36 1.11 15.94
N THR A 182 19.19 2.17 15.99
CA THR A 182 19.84 2.63 17.21
C THR A 182 18.82 2.93 18.30
N GLY A 183 18.89 2.19 19.41
CA GLY A 183 17.99 2.36 20.55
C GLY A 183 16.53 1.92 20.33
N LYS A 184 16.23 1.30 19.21
CA LYS A 184 14.85 0.85 18.90
C LYS A 184 14.54 -0.47 19.59
N LYS A 185 13.34 -0.54 20.18
CA LYS A 185 12.77 -1.78 20.71
C LYS A 185 12.06 -2.56 19.61
N GLN A 186 11.88 -3.85 19.83
CA GLN A 186 11.20 -4.75 18.89
C GLN A 186 9.85 -4.19 18.41
N GLU A 187 9.01 -3.71 19.34
CA GLU A 187 7.69 -3.20 19.02
C GLU A 187 7.74 -1.97 18.09
N GLN A 188 8.73 -1.08 18.30
CA GLN A 188 8.92 0.09 17.44
C GLN A 188 9.34 -0.29 16.02
N VAL A 189 10.12 -1.36 15.88
CA VAL A 189 10.51 -1.88 14.55
C VAL A 189 9.30 -2.52 13.86
N ILE A 190 8.49 -3.27 14.60
CA ILE A 190 7.24 -3.83 14.07
C ILE A 190 6.27 -2.71 13.66
N ASP A 191 6.15 -1.64 14.46
CA ASP A 191 5.32 -0.48 14.15
C ASP A 191 5.72 0.18 12.83
N GLU A 192 7.04 0.39 12.64
CA GLU A 192 7.54 0.96 11.39
C GLU A 192 7.27 0.05 10.18
N ILE A 193 7.48 -1.26 10.33
CA ILE A 193 7.19 -2.22 9.25
C ILE A 193 5.69 -2.21 8.89
N LEU A 194 4.81 -2.15 9.87
CA LEU A 194 3.38 -2.09 9.63
C LEU A 194 2.96 -0.75 9.00
N MET A 195 3.61 0.35 9.38
CA MET A 195 3.41 1.64 8.74
C MET A 195 3.92 1.62 7.30
N GLU A 196 5.08 1.00 7.05
CA GLU A 196 5.60 0.83 5.70
C GLU A 196 4.67 -0.05 4.84
N ARG A 197 4.08 -1.09 5.40
CA ARG A 197 3.03 -1.88 4.71
C ARG A 197 1.84 -1.01 4.34
N ARG A 198 1.38 -0.14 5.24
CA ARG A 198 0.26 0.78 4.97
C ARG A 198 0.58 1.75 3.83
N ARG A 199 1.79 2.32 3.81
CA ARG A 199 2.26 3.22 2.74
C ARG A 199 2.34 2.49 1.40
N GLU A 200 2.98 1.33 1.42
CA GLU A 200 3.32 0.57 0.22
C GLU A 200 2.10 -0.09 -0.41
N LEU A 201 1.26 -0.73 0.39
CA LEU A 201 0.16 -1.57 -0.06
C LEU A 201 -1.20 -0.84 -0.06
N TRP A 202 -1.18 0.50 -0.04
CA TRP A 202 -2.40 1.29 -0.11
C TRP A 202 -3.25 0.91 -1.34
N GLY A 203 -4.54 0.67 -1.11
CA GLY A 203 -5.50 0.30 -2.16
C GLY A 203 -5.45 -1.15 -2.64
N GLU A 204 -4.53 -1.98 -2.12
CA GLU A 204 -4.37 -3.38 -2.53
C GLU A 204 -5.13 -4.39 -1.63
N GLY A 205 -5.97 -3.90 -0.72
CA GLY A 205 -6.86 -4.75 0.09
C GLY A 205 -6.27 -5.29 1.39
N PHE A 206 -5.03 -4.96 1.75
CA PHE A 206 -4.37 -5.51 2.93
C PHE A 206 -4.75 -4.86 4.25
N GLY A 207 -5.26 -3.62 4.25
CA GLY A 207 -5.47 -2.83 5.46
C GLY A 207 -6.37 -3.51 6.49
N ILE A 208 -7.50 -4.06 6.06
CA ILE A 208 -8.44 -4.75 6.96
C ILE A 208 -7.82 -6.02 7.56
N THR A 209 -7.12 -6.79 6.74
CA THR A 209 -6.44 -8.01 7.20
C THR A 209 -5.35 -7.69 8.23
N ASP A 210 -4.58 -6.63 7.98
CA ASP A 210 -3.52 -6.20 8.91
C ASP A 210 -4.11 -5.72 10.24
N VAL A 211 -5.22 -4.99 10.24
CA VAL A 211 -5.94 -4.59 11.46
C VAL A 211 -6.43 -5.83 12.23
N LEU A 212 -7.11 -6.75 11.55
CA LEU A 212 -7.68 -7.95 12.18
C LEU A 212 -6.60 -8.85 12.80
N ARG A 213 -5.51 -9.12 12.10
CA ARG A 213 -4.45 -10.00 12.60
C ARG A 213 -3.58 -9.37 13.69
N THR A 214 -3.43 -8.04 13.68
CA THR A 214 -2.60 -7.34 14.68
C THR A 214 -3.39 -6.83 15.85
N GLN A 215 -4.72 -6.82 15.78
CA GLN A 215 -5.63 -6.29 16.79
C GLN A 215 -5.33 -4.83 17.16
N ARG A 216 -4.73 -4.07 16.25
CA ARG A 216 -4.43 -2.67 16.48
C ARG A 216 -5.65 -1.80 16.23
N PRO A 217 -5.83 -0.72 17.02
CA PRO A 217 -6.94 0.19 16.80
C PRO A 217 -6.81 0.89 15.44
N VAL A 218 -7.95 1.09 14.79
CA VAL A 218 -8.02 1.98 13.62
C VAL A 218 -8.25 3.39 14.14
N VAL A 219 -7.29 4.27 13.90
CA VAL A 219 -7.39 5.67 14.31
C VAL A 219 -7.46 6.53 13.06
N ARG A 220 -8.54 7.27 12.92
CA ARG A 220 -8.70 8.33 11.93
C ARG A 220 -8.59 9.67 12.67
N VAL A 221 -7.66 10.51 12.25
CA VAL A 221 -7.41 11.82 12.86
C VAL A 221 -8.20 12.87 12.09
N ALA A 222 -8.89 13.76 12.80
CA ALA A 222 -9.53 14.91 12.17
C ALA A 222 -8.50 15.94 11.73
N LEU A 223 -8.72 16.59 10.58
CA LEU A 223 -7.99 17.80 10.23
C LEU A 223 -8.44 18.94 11.15
N THR A 224 -7.47 19.72 11.63
CA THR A 224 -7.75 21.01 12.25
C THR A 224 -8.05 22.07 11.18
N GLU A 225 -8.63 23.21 11.57
CA GLU A 225 -8.86 24.31 10.64
C GLU A 225 -7.54 24.82 10.03
N ASP A 226 -6.47 24.90 10.82
CA ASP A 226 -5.15 25.34 10.35
C ASP A 226 -4.52 24.35 9.35
N GLU A 227 -4.69 23.05 9.55
CA GLU A 227 -4.22 22.04 8.62
C GLU A 227 -5.01 22.08 7.32
N ALA A 228 -6.33 22.21 7.39
CA ALA A 228 -7.19 22.37 6.23
C ALA A 228 -6.85 23.62 5.43
N ALA A 229 -6.52 24.74 6.12
CA ALA A 229 -6.11 25.97 5.47
C ALA A 229 -4.77 25.83 4.73
N LYS A 230 -3.78 25.15 5.32
CA LYS A 230 -2.48 24.88 4.66
C LYS A 230 -2.65 24.04 3.38
N GLU A 231 -3.43 23.00 3.44
CA GLU A 231 -3.67 22.15 2.30
C GLU A 231 -4.46 22.89 1.21
N TYR A 232 -5.36 23.78 1.61
CA TYR A 232 -6.07 24.65 0.69
C TYR A 232 -5.14 25.64 -0.03
N ASP A 233 -4.18 26.24 0.67
CA ASP A 233 -3.22 27.17 0.08
C ASP A 233 -2.34 26.48 -0.98
N CYS A 234 -1.88 25.27 -0.71
CA CYS A 234 -1.17 24.46 -1.68
C CYS A 234 -2.00 24.20 -2.94
N TRP A 235 -3.28 24.02 -2.77
CA TRP A 235 -4.23 23.74 -3.82
C TRP A 235 -4.59 24.97 -4.67
N GLN A 236 -4.70 26.16 -4.08
CA GLN A 236 -4.87 27.42 -4.81
C GLN A 236 -3.69 27.77 -5.71
N GLN A 237 -2.47 27.44 -5.31
CA GLN A 237 -1.26 27.71 -6.09
C GLN A 237 -1.27 27.06 -7.47
N ASN A 238 -2.04 25.99 -7.66
CA ASN A 238 -2.21 25.32 -8.94
C ASN A 238 -3.30 25.93 -9.84
N GLY A 239 -3.93 27.03 -9.43
CA GLY A 239 -4.89 27.79 -10.25
C GLY A 239 -6.21 27.09 -10.57
N THR A 240 -6.46 25.91 -10.01
CA THR A 240 -7.59 25.06 -10.39
C THR A 240 -8.87 25.41 -9.65
N TYR A 241 -8.78 25.96 -8.43
CA TYR A 241 -9.95 26.25 -7.59
C TYR A 241 -9.83 27.61 -6.92
N LYS A 242 -10.96 28.30 -6.80
CA LYS A 242 -10.98 29.73 -6.38
C LYS A 242 -11.60 29.98 -5.02
N LYS A 243 -12.10 28.98 -4.33
CA LYS A 243 -12.83 29.18 -3.07
C LYS A 243 -12.51 28.10 -2.05
N TYR A 244 -12.10 28.53 -0.87
CA TYR A 244 -12.04 27.72 0.33
C TYR A 244 -13.43 27.31 0.78
N HIS A 245 -13.61 26.02 1.10
CA HIS A 245 -14.83 25.54 1.72
C HIS A 245 -14.64 25.60 3.25
N PRO A 246 -15.37 26.45 3.98
CA PRO A 246 -15.12 26.71 5.40
C PRO A 246 -15.26 25.45 6.28
N ASP A 247 -15.94 24.45 5.78
CA ASP A 247 -16.20 23.19 6.49
C ASP A 247 -15.33 22.01 6.03
N ILE A 248 -14.27 22.28 5.26
CA ILE A 248 -13.41 21.22 4.69
C ILE A 248 -12.83 20.32 5.79
N HIS A 249 -12.50 20.88 6.96
CA HIS A 249 -12.00 20.14 8.10
C HIS A 249 -13.02 19.13 8.64
N LYS A 250 -14.31 19.34 8.44
CA LYS A 250 -15.38 18.42 8.85
C LYS A 250 -15.44 17.14 8.02
N LEU A 251 -14.83 17.13 6.82
CA LEU A 251 -14.74 15.95 6.00
C LEU A 251 -13.80 14.89 6.61
N TYR A 252 -12.95 15.30 7.53
CA TYR A 252 -11.94 14.46 8.17
C TYR A 252 -12.21 14.38 9.67
N GLU A 253 -13.33 13.76 10.03
CA GLU A 253 -13.66 13.58 11.44
C GLU A 253 -12.77 12.55 12.12
N LYS A 254 -12.44 12.80 13.40
CA LYS A 254 -11.72 11.82 14.22
C LYS A 254 -12.59 10.59 14.45
N VAL A 255 -12.11 9.45 14.01
CA VAL A 255 -12.71 8.15 14.29
C VAL A 255 -11.65 7.25 14.93
N THR A 256 -11.98 6.66 16.06
CA THR A 256 -11.16 5.61 16.68
C THR A 256 -12.02 4.39 16.87
N ILE A 257 -11.68 3.31 16.18
CA ILE A 257 -12.32 2.01 16.34
C ILE A 257 -11.35 1.15 17.14
N GLN A 258 -11.75 0.82 18.37
CA GLN A 258 -11.01 -0.12 19.20
C GLN A 258 -11.44 -1.55 18.83
N MET A 259 -10.46 -2.43 18.69
CA MET A 259 -10.73 -3.84 18.56
C MET A 259 -11.04 -4.37 19.97
N ASN A 260 -12.30 -4.70 20.21
CA ASN A 260 -12.75 -5.23 21.51
C ASN A 260 -12.50 -6.73 21.59
N ASP A 261 -12.08 -7.20 22.76
CA ASP A 261 -11.90 -8.64 23.09
C ASP A 261 -13.20 -9.46 22.98
N THR A 262 -14.34 -8.78 22.78
CA THR A 262 -15.66 -9.38 22.66
C THR A 262 -16.06 -9.76 21.23
N HIS A 263 -15.25 -9.45 20.23
CA HIS A 263 -15.50 -10.02 18.91
C HIS A 263 -15.22 -11.52 18.96
N PRO A 264 -16.21 -12.37 18.63
CA PRO A 264 -15.97 -13.80 18.60
C PRO A 264 -14.81 -14.05 17.64
N THR A 265 -13.72 -14.55 18.18
CA THR A 265 -12.69 -15.21 17.38
C THR A 265 -13.42 -16.24 16.54
N VAL A 266 -13.41 -16.07 15.25
CA VAL A 266 -13.84 -17.11 14.32
C VAL A 266 -12.87 -18.27 14.60
N ALA A 267 -13.37 -19.27 15.31
CA ALA A 267 -12.65 -20.48 15.64
C ALA A 267 -12.46 -21.33 14.36
#